data_88718456fa7da9b68e85f9a0eeab1ae4
#
_entry.id   88718456fa7da9b68e85f9a0eeab1ae4
#
_cell.length_a   1.000
_cell.length_b   1.000
_cell.length_c   1.000
_cell.angle_alpha   90.00
_cell.angle_beta   90.00
_cell.angle_gamma   90.00
#
_symmetry.space_group_name_H-M   'P 1'
#
loop_
_entity.id
_entity.type
_entity.pdbx_description
1 polymer ?
#
loop_
_entity_poly.entity_id
_entity_poly.type
_entity_poly.pdbx_seq_one_letter_code
_entity_poly.pdbx_strand_id
1 'polypeptide(L)'
;MSYTNPQAIVTTEWLSSNLHNSDILVLDGTYHLPTANRNAAKEFNSKHIEGAVFFDIDDICDPESKLSHMLPSDEIFSEKVGALGVDNTKRIIVYDVYGMQSAARTWWMFRFFGHDNVAVLDGGLPKWIKAGNKVSSSPVMASPSSFKCNRKPTLVNNLDGIKNIINGATGQIIDARSSGRFNGTEPEPRAGMRSGHMPGAISLPFTKFLNPNDKTYKSSEDIKAIIKELNVDLDAPITTTCGSGVTACALSLGLFLIGKTEVAV
;
A
#
# COMPACT_ATOMS: atom_id res chain seq x y z
N MET A 1 20.32 -5.52 11.09
CA MET A 1 20.39 -6.37 9.87
C MET A 1 19.55 -5.74 8.76
N SER A 2 19.90 -5.99 7.50
CA SER A 2 19.13 -5.50 6.37
C SER A 2 17.81 -6.28 6.21
N TYR A 3 16.82 -5.68 5.57
CA TYR A 3 15.62 -6.41 5.16
C TYR A 3 15.96 -7.60 4.25
N THR A 4 15.10 -8.62 4.26
CA THR A 4 15.20 -9.76 3.34
C THR A 4 14.90 -9.33 1.89
N ASN A 5 13.93 -8.43 1.73
CA ASN A 5 13.50 -7.90 0.43
C ASN A 5 13.66 -6.37 0.37
N PRO A 6 14.90 -5.83 0.44
CA PRO A 6 15.14 -4.40 0.52
C PRO A 6 14.73 -3.63 -0.75
N GLN A 7 14.59 -4.33 -1.89
CA GLN A 7 14.18 -3.72 -3.16
C GLN A 7 12.75 -3.17 -3.18
N ALA A 8 11.92 -3.55 -2.18
CA ALA A 8 10.53 -3.09 -2.09
C ALA A 8 10.37 -1.69 -1.49
N ILE A 9 11.44 -1.11 -0.94
CA ILE A 9 11.47 0.28 -0.50
C ILE A 9 12.72 0.97 -1.03
N VAL A 10 12.65 2.31 -1.20
CA VAL A 10 13.78 3.14 -1.57
C VAL A 10 13.89 4.34 -0.65
N THR A 11 15.12 4.83 -0.43
CA THR A 11 15.33 6.05 0.36
C THR A 11 15.12 7.31 -0.48
N THR A 12 14.99 8.45 0.17
CA THR A 12 14.91 9.77 -0.50
C THR A 12 16.18 10.08 -1.27
N GLU A 13 17.35 9.69 -0.76
CA GLU A 13 18.65 9.88 -1.40
C GLU A 13 18.75 9.03 -2.69
N TRP A 14 18.31 7.76 -2.59
CA TRP A 14 18.30 6.90 -3.76
C TRP A 14 17.40 7.46 -4.86
N LEU A 15 16.16 7.85 -4.52
CA LEU A 15 15.23 8.40 -5.50
C LEU A 15 15.76 9.71 -6.10
N SER A 16 16.31 10.61 -5.27
CA SER A 16 16.87 11.89 -5.73
C SER A 16 17.98 11.68 -6.77
N SER A 17 18.85 10.67 -6.56
CA SER A 17 19.92 10.34 -7.49
C SER A 17 19.46 9.64 -8.78
N ASN A 18 18.25 9.11 -8.79
CA ASN A 18 17.71 8.33 -9.91
C ASN A 18 16.45 8.95 -10.54
N LEU A 19 15.99 10.11 -10.08
CA LEU A 19 14.70 10.71 -10.45
C LEU A 19 14.52 10.91 -11.96
N HIS A 20 15.60 11.23 -12.66
CA HIS A 20 15.59 11.49 -14.10
C HIS A 20 15.96 10.26 -14.97
N ASN A 21 16.06 9.07 -14.34
CA ASN A 21 16.30 7.84 -15.09
C ASN A 21 15.01 7.46 -15.84
N SER A 22 15.11 7.30 -17.17
CA SER A 22 13.97 6.95 -18.04
C SER A 22 13.29 5.63 -17.69
N ASP A 23 13.98 4.73 -16.98
CA ASP A 23 13.44 3.43 -16.58
C ASP A 23 12.63 3.50 -15.28
N ILE A 24 12.62 4.67 -14.61
CA ILE A 24 11.87 4.90 -13.37
C ILE A 24 10.63 5.73 -13.67
N LEU A 25 9.51 5.28 -13.13
CA LEU A 25 8.27 6.06 -13.09
C LEU A 25 7.85 6.25 -11.62
N VAL A 26 7.66 7.50 -11.22
CA VAL A 26 7.20 7.85 -9.87
C VAL A 26 5.70 8.05 -9.87
N LEU A 27 5.00 7.41 -8.93
CA LEU A 27 3.56 7.54 -8.76
C LEU A 27 3.23 8.13 -7.38
N ASP A 28 2.35 9.11 -7.37
CA ASP A 28 1.69 9.57 -6.15
C ASP A 28 0.45 8.71 -5.92
N GLY A 29 0.52 7.81 -4.96
CA GLY A 29 -0.59 6.93 -4.54
C GLY A 29 -1.34 7.46 -3.32
N THR A 30 -1.41 8.77 -3.15
CA THR A 30 -2.10 9.42 -2.03
C THR A 30 -3.61 9.17 -2.09
N TYR A 31 -4.14 8.69 -0.97
CA TYR A 31 -5.57 8.57 -0.74
C TYR A 31 -5.95 9.17 0.62
N HIS A 32 -7.05 9.89 0.67
CA HIS A 32 -7.61 10.43 1.90
C HIS A 32 -8.91 9.73 2.28
N LEU A 33 -9.07 9.41 3.57
CA LEU A 33 -10.36 8.97 4.07
C LEU A 33 -11.43 10.06 3.84
N PRO A 34 -12.69 9.70 3.55
CA PRO A 34 -13.75 10.70 3.31
C PRO A 34 -13.89 11.73 4.43
N THR A 35 -13.61 11.32 5.68
CA THR A 35 -13.66 12.20 6.86
C THR A 35 -12.52 13.23 6.94
N ALA A 36 -11.50 13.11 6.12
CA ALA A 36 -10.36 14.04 6.13
C ALA A 36 -10.68 15.39 5.47
N ASN A 37 -11.76 15.50 4.69
CA ASN A 37 -12.13 16.69 3.91
C ASN A 37 -10.97 17.23 3.05
N ARG A 38 -10.17 16.35 2.47
CA ARG A 38 -9.01 16.64 1.63
C ARG A 38 -9.26 16.09 0.21
N ASN A 39 -8.53 16.61 -0.77
CA ASN A 39 -8.61 16.15 -2.16
C ASN A 39 -7.20 15.86 -2.68
N ALA A 40 -6.88 14.57 -2.85
CA ALA A 40 -5.55 14.13 -3.23
C ALA A 40 -5.11 14.65 -4.60
N ALA A 41 -6.01 14.68 -5.60
CA ALA A 41 -5.70 15.20 -6.92
C ALA A 41 -5.39 16.71 -6.90
N LYS A 42 -6.13 17.51 -6.12
CA LYS A 42 -5.82 18.93 -5.95
C LYS A 42 -4.50 19.16 -5.22
N GLU A 43 -4.19 18.35 -4.22
CA GLU A 43 -2.91 18.42 -3.51
C GLU A 43 -1.75 18.02 -4.41
N PHE A 44 -1.90 16.96 -5.19
CA PHE A 44 -0.93 16.57 -6.22
C PHE A 44 -0.67 17.71 -7.21
N ASN A 45 -1.72 18.33 -7.76
CA ASN A 45 -1.58 19.46 -8.69
C ASN A 45 -0.89 20.68 -8.07
N SER A 46 -0.99 20.85 -6.76
CA SER A 46 -0.31 21.95 -6.06
C SER A 46 1.12 21.61 -5.67
N LYS A 47 1.41 20.34 -5.39
CA LYS A 47 2.74 19.93 -4.91
C LYS A 47 2.94 18.41 -5.03
N HIS A 48 3.87 18.00 -5.89
CA HIS A 48 4.27 16.61 -6.09
C HIS A 48 5.79 16.48 -6.31
N ILE A 49 6.34 15.26 -6.25
CA ILE A 49 7.72 15.00 -6.69
C ILE A 49 7.80 15.22 -8.19
N GLU A 50 8.82 15.95 -8.64
CA GLU A 50 8.99 16.31 -10.05
C GLU A 50 8.87 15.06 -10.96
N GLY A 51 8.05 15.16 -12.00
CA GLY A 51 7.79 14.07 -12.95
C GLY A 51 6.90 12.94 -12.44
N ALA A 52 6.42 13.00 -11.19
CA ALA A 52 5.48 12.01 -10.67
C ALA A 52 4.11 12.12 -11.37
N VAL A 53 3.42 10.99 -11.51
CA VAL A 53 2.06 10.90 -12.03
C VAL A 53 1.12 10.48 -10.91
N PHE A 54 -0.10 11.00 -10.90
CA PHE A 54 -1.09 10.68 -9.87
C PHE A 54 -1.76 9.33 -10.16
N PHE A 55 -1.71 8.42 -9.18
CA PHE A 55 -2.40 7.14 -9.20
C PHE A 55 -3.64 7.23 -8.31
N ASP A 56 -4.80 7.43 -8.93
CA ASP A 56 -6.06 7.53 -8.21
C ASP A 56 -6.65 6.15 -7.91
N ILE A 57 -6.61 5.75 -6.64
CA ILE A 57 -7.16 4.46 -6.20
C ILE A 57 -8.68 4.40 -6.32
N ASP A 58 -9.38 5.53 -6.28
CA ASP A 58 -10.83 5.59 -6.44
C ASP A 58 -11.25 5.44 -7.92
N ASP A 59 -10.38 5.80 -8.86
CA ASP A 59 -10.57 5.60 -10.31
C ASP A 59 -10.04 4.23 -10.78
N ILE A 60 -8.92 3.75 -10.19
CA ILE A 60 -8.30 2.46 -10.56
C ILE A 60 -8.85 1.36 -9.65
N CYS A 61 -10.15 1.13 -9.73
CA CYS A 61 -10.88 0.12 -8.97
C CYS A 61 -11.99 -0.50 -9.82
N ASP A 62 -12.70 -1.49 -9.28
CA ASP A 62 -13.87 -2.08 -9.92
C ASP A 62 -15.04 -1.08 -9.89
N PRO A 63 -15.47 -0.52 -11.04
CA PRO A 63 -16.52 0.49 -11.10
C PRO A 63 -17.92 -0.08 -10.80
N GLU A 64 -18.12 -1.39 -10.92
CA GLU A 64 -19.40 -2.05 -10.67
C GLU A 64 -19.58 -2.41 -9.18
N SER A 65 -18.51 -2.37 -8.41
CA SER A 65 -18.57 -2.72 -6.99
C SER A 65 -19.13 -1.58 -6.14
N LYS A 66 -20.04 -1.94 -5.23
CA LYS A 66 -20.52 -1.01 -4.17
C LYS A 66 -19.53 -0.87 -3.01
N LEU A 67 -18.49 -1.71 -2.97
CA LEU A 67 -17.43 -1.66 -1.95
C LEU A 67 -16.28 -0.82 -2.47
N SER A 68 -15.73 0.04 -1.60
CA SER A 68 -14.60 0.91 -1.96
C SER A 68 -13.34 0.09 -2.26
N HIS A 69 -12.62 0.49 -3.30
CA HIS A 69 -11.27 -0.01 -3.64
C HIS A 69 -11.21 -1.51 -3.97
N MET A 70 -12.32 -2.08 -4.45
CA MET A 70 -12.27 -3.45 -4.99
C MET A 70 -11.35 -3.49 -6.21
N LEU A 71 -10.64 -4.61 -6.37
CA LEU A 71 -9.69 -4.76 -7.47
C LEU A 71 -10.41 -4.71 -8.81
N PRO A 72 -9.91 -3.94 -9.78
CA PRO A 72 -10.47 -3.89 -11.12
C PRO A 72 -10.20 -5.19 -11.89
N SER A 73 -10.81 -5.32 -13.08
CA SER A 73 -10.43 -6.35 -14.04
C SER A 73 -9.02 -6.12 -14.60
N ASP A 74 -8.44 -7.12 -15.26
CA ASP A 74 -7.12 -6.99 -15.92
C ASP A 74 -7.14 -5.90 -16.98
N GLU A 75 -8.25 -5.83 -17.73
CA GLU A 75 -8.44 -4.86 -18.80
C GLU A 75 -8.45 -3.43 -18.24
N ILE A 76 -9.26 -3.19 -17.19
CA ILE A 76 -9.35 -1.87 -16.54
C ILE A 76 -8.00 -1.47 -15.94
N PHE A 77 -7.34 -2.39 -15.20
CA PHE A 77 -6.03 -2.08 -14.62
C PHE A 77 -5.01 -1.76 -15.71
N SER A 78 -4.90 -2.61 -16.74
CA SER A 78 -3.94 -2.41 -17.85
C SER A 78 -4.17 -1.10 -18.58
N GLU A 79 -5.42 -0.75 -18.89
CA GLU A 79 -5.79 0.51 -19.55
C GLU A 79 -5.41 1.71 -18.68
N LYS A 80 -5.85 1.72 -17.43
CA LYS A 80 -5.65 2.85 -16.51
C LYS A 80 -4.16 3.10 -16.24
N VAL A 81 -3.39 2.06 -15.89
CA VAL A 81 -1.96 2.24 -15.61
C VAL A 81 -1.16 2.51 -16.89
N GLY A 82 -1.56 1.93 -18.02
CA GLY A 82 -0.98 2.25 -19.32
C GLY A 82 -1.15 3.73 -19.68
N ALA A 83 -2.31 4.31 -19.41
CA ALA A 83 -2.55 5.74 -19.59
C ALA A 83 -1.64 6.63 -18.71
N LEU A 84 -1.20 6.12 -17.55
CA LEU A 84 -0.21 6.77 -16.68
C LEU A 84 1.25 6.59 -17.17
N GLY A 85 1.48 5.92 -18.29
CA GLY A 85 2.81 5.67 -18.83
C GLY A 85 3.50 4.43 -18.25
N VAL A 86 2.78 3.57 -17.54
CA VAL A 86 3.33 2.34 -16.98
C VAL A 86 3.38 1.26 -18.07
N ASP A 87 4.55 0.62 -18.20
CA ASP A 87 4.72 -0.65 -18.89
C ASP A 87 5.45 -1.67 -18.00
N ASN A 88 5.56 -2.91 -18.46
CA ASN A 88 6.15 -3.99 -17.67
C ASN A 88 7.69 -3.88 -17.53
N THR A 89 8.36 -2.94 -18.18
CA THR A 89 9.82 -2.74 -18.08
C THR A 89 10.19 -1.71 -17.02
N LYS A 90 9.33 -0.75 -16.72
CA LYS A 90 9.58 0.33 -15.78
C LYS A 90 9.75 -0.16 -14.34
N ARG A 91 10.64 0.51 -13.62
CA ARG A 91 10.67 0.45 -12.16
C ARG A 91 9.71 1.50 -11.59
N ILE A 92 8.70 1.06 -10.88
CA ILE A 92 7.69 1.94 -10.28
C ILE A 92 8.12 2.31 -8.87
N ILE A 93 8.14 3.61 -8.56
CA ILE A 93 8.35 4.11 -7.20
C ILE A 93 7.07 4.83 -6.75
N VAL A 94 6.46 4.35 -5.69
CA VAL A 94 5.20 4.91 -5.16
C VAL A 94 5.46 5.69 -3.88
N TYR A 95 4.85 6.85 -3.74
CA TYR A 95 4.85 7.60 -2.48
C TYR A 95 3.44 8.05 -2.11
N ASP A 96 3.26 8.51 -0.88
CA ASP A 96 2.07 9.26 -0.45
C ASP A 96 2.44 10.45 0.45
N VAL A 97 1.45 11.30 0.72
CA VAL A 97 1.63 12.51 1.55
C VAL A 97 1.68 12.24 3.05
N TYR A 98 1.38 11.02 3.49
CA TYR A 98 1.40 10.64 4.91
C TYR A 98 2.72 10.00 5.34
N GLY A 99 3.52 9.58 4.36
CA GLY A 99 4.80 8.91 4.56
C GLY A 99 4.76 7.41 4.33
N MET A 100 3.71 6.72 4.76
CA MET A 100 3.50 5.30 4.55
C MET A 100 2.08 4.92 4.98
N GLN A 101 1.10 5.18 4.13
CA GLN A 101 -0.29 4.83 4.42
C GLN A 101 -0.99 4.21 3.21
N SER A 102 -1.08 4.94 2.10
CA SER A 102 -1.76 4.49 0.88
C SER A 102 -0.82 4.05 -0.25
N ALA A 103 0.43 4.53 -0.25
CA ALA A 103 1.43 4.09 -1.23
C ALA A 103 1.62 2.57 -1.25
N ALA A 104 1.55 1.92 -0.08
CA ALA A 104 1.64 0.47 0.03
C ALA A 104 0.48 -0.26 -0.68
N ARG A 105 -0.72 0.37 -0.81
CA ARG A 105 -1.83 -0.20 -1.58
C ARG A 105 -1.51 -0.21 -3.07
N THR A 106 -0.98 0.86 -3.61
CA THR A 106 -0.55 0.92 -5.02
C THR A 106 0.56 -0.11 -5.28
N TRP A 107 1.57 -0.18 -4.41
CA TRP A 107 2.62 -1.21 -4.47
C TRP A 107 2.04 -2.63 -4.50
N TRP A 108 1.10 -2.93 -3.63
CA TRP A 108 0.47 -4.25 -3.55
C TRP A 108 -0.37 -4.55 -4.79
N MET A 109 -1.10 -3.56 -5.34
CA MET A 109 -1.86 -3.72 -6.58
C MET A 109 -0.95 -4.10 -7.75
N PHE A 110 0.17 -3.40 -7.95
CA PHE A 110 1.14 -3.76 -8.97
C PHE A 110 1.62 -5.20 -8.82
N ARG A 111 1.97 -5.62 -7.62
CA ARG A 111 2.39 -7.00 -7.35
C ARG A 111 1.29 -8.01 -7.62
N PHE A 112 0.07 -7.70 -7.21
CA PHE A 112 -1.09 -8.55 -7.51
C PHE A 112 -1.28 -8.73 -9.02
N PHE A 113 -1.16 -7.65 -9.79
CA PHE A 113 -1.25 -7.68 -11.25
C PHE A 113 0.05 -8.16 -11.95
N GLY A 114 1.02 -8.69 -11.19
CA GLY A 114 2.19 -9.38 -11.71
C GLY A 114 3.42 -8.51 -11.98
N HIS A 115 3.43 -7.25 -11.51
CA HIS A 115 4.57 -6.36 -11.64
C HIS A 115 5.34 -6.24 -10.32
N ASP A 116 6.43 -7.00 -10.18
CA ASP A 116 7.25 -7.01 -8.96
C ASP A 116 8.30 -5.89 -8.91
N ASN A 117 8.59 -5.23 -10.04
CA ASN A 117 9.56 -4.13 -10.09
C ASN A 117 8.94 -2.82 -9.58
N VAL A 118 8.37 -2.88 -8.37
CA VAL A 118 7.71 -1.78 -7.69
C VAL A 118 8.24 -1.63 -6.27
N ALA A 119 8.49 -0.39 -5.85
CA ALA A 119 8.95 -0.04 -4.51
C ALA A 119 8.19 1.16 -3.96
N VAL A 120 8.23 1.34 -2.64
CA VAL A 120 7.66 2.51 -1.96
C VAL A 120 8.78 3.42 -1.49
N LEU A 121 8.60 4.74 -1.63
CA LEU A 121 9.49 5.75 -1.07
C LEU A 121 9.32 5.80 0.45
N ASP A 122 10.32 5.34 1.18
CA ASP A 122 10.30 5.23 2.64
C ASP A 122 10.21 6.61 3.31
N GLY A 123 9.12 6.86 4.03
CA GLY A 123 8.78 8.15 4.61
C GLY A 123 8.06 9.13 3.67
N GLY A 124 7.81 8.75 2.41
CA GLY A 124 6.98 9.44 1.43
C GLY A 124 7.33 10.90 1.19
N LEU A 125 6.34 11.69 0.76
CA LEU A 125 6.52 13.11 0.45
C LEU A 125 7.01 13.94 1.65
N PRO A 126 6.58 13.71 2.90
CA PRO A 126 7.09 14.47 4.04
C PRO A 126 8.61 14.34 4.23
N LYS A 127 9.15 13.11 4.13
CA LYS A 127 10.59 12.87 4.26
C LYS A 127 11.36 13.41 3.06
N TRP A 128 10.80 13.31 1.85
CA TRP A 128 11.36 13.90 0.63
C TRP A 128 11.60 15.40 0.79
N ILE A 129 10.59 16.13 1.26
CA ILE A 129 10.68 17.58 1.51
C ILE A 129 11.66 17.89 2.64
N LYS A 130 11.61 17.14 3.74
CA LYS A 130 12.51 17.33 4.89
C LYS A 130 13.98 17.11 4.52
N ALA A 131 14.26 16.25 3.55
CA ALA A 131 15.60 16.03 2.99
C ALA A 131 16.07 17.17 2.05
N GLY A 132 15.25 18.22 1.85
CA GLY A 132 15.59 19.37 1.00
C GLY A 132 15.37 19.11 -0.51
N ASN A 133 14.75 17.99 -0.88
CA ASN A 133 14.47 17.68 -2.27
C ASN A 133 13.34 18.57 -2.83
N LYS A 134 13.44 18.88 -4.12
CA LYS A 134 12.48 19.76 -4.80
C LYS A 134 11.14 19.08 -5.03
N VAL A 135 10.10 19.90 -5.01
CA VAL A 135 8.74 19.54 -5.44
C VAL A 135 8.32 20.45 -6.58
N SER A 136 7.35 20.00 -7.36
CA SER A 136 6.79 20.71 -8.51
C SER A 136 5.29 20.89 -8.35
N SER A 137 4.75 21.88 -9.04
CA SER A 137 3.32 22.04 -9.34
C SER A 137 3.07 22.09 -10.84
N SER A 138 4.10 21.82 -11.64
CA SER A 138 3.97 21.81 -13.10
C SER A 138 3.09 20.65 -13.56
N PRO A 139 2.16 20.86 -14.50
CA PRO A 139 1.37 19.78 -15.07
C PRO A 139 2.26 18.66 -15.61
N VAL A 140 1.94 17.42 -15.26
CA VAL A 140 2.66 16.25 -15.76
C VAL A 140 1.84 15.63 -16.90
N MET A 141 2.48 15.48 -18.07
CA MET A 141 1.91 14.79 -19.22
C MET A 141 2.50 13.37 -19.24
N ALA A 142 1.71 12.39 -18.85
CA ALA A 142 2.10 11.00 -19.03
C ALA A 142 2.14 10.65 -20.52
N SER A 143 3.14 9.90 -20.95
CA SER A 143 3.18 9.30 -22.29
C SER A 143 2.54 7.91 -22.21
N PRO A 144 1.33 7.69 -22.74
CA PRO A 144 0.65 6.41 -22.64
C PRO A 144 1.53 5.24 -23.11
N SER A 145 1.43 4.13 -22.42
CA SER A 145 2.16 2.90 -22.69
C SER A 145 1.24 1.69 -22.59
N SER A 146 1.76 0.47 -22.75
CA SER A 146 1.00 -0.77 -22.67
C SER A 146 1.46 -1.60 -21.49
N PHE A 147 0.54 -1.96 -20.61
CA PHE A 147 0.78 -2.82 -19.46
C PHE A 147 0.06 -4.16 -19.64
N LYS A 148 0.73 -5.26 -19.30
CA LYS A 148 0.15 -6.61 -19.35
C LYS A 148 0.08 -7.19 -17.95
N CYS A 149 -1.14 -7.52 -17.52
CA CYS A 149 -1.39 -8.18 -16.24
C CYS A 149 -0.98 -9.66 -16.26
N ASN A 150 -0.50 -10.13 -15.10
CA ASN A 150 -0.25 -11.52 -14.77
C ASN A 150 -0.56 -11.75 -13.29
N ARG A 151 -1.84 -11.95 -12.94
CA ARG A 151 -2.32 -11.97 -11.56
C ARG A 151 -1.61 -12.99 -10.68
N LYS A 152 -1.44 -12.60 -9.40
CA LYS A 152 -1.01 -13.47 -8.31
C LYS A 152 -2.17 -13.69 -7.33
N PRO A 153 -3.04 -14.69 -7.55
CA PRO A 153 -4.25 -14.91 -6.75
C PRO A 153 -3.96 -15.15 -5.27
N THR A 154 -2.77 -15.65 -4.91
CA THR A 154 -2.34 -15.87 -3.52
C THR A 154 -2.22 -14.60 -2.70
N LEU A 155 -2.18 -13.43 -3.35
CA LEU A 155 -2.13 -12.14 -2.66
C LEU A 155 -3.51 -11.57 -2.28
N VAL A 156 -4.60 -12.25 -2.65
CA VAL A 156 -5.97 -11.84 -2.31
C VAL A 156 -6.68 -12.93 -1.55
N ASN A 157 -7.42 -12.56 -0.51
CA ASN A 157 -8.36 -13.45 0.13
C ASN A 157 -9.78 -12.90 0.02
N ASN A 158 -10.71 -13.74 -0.40
CA ASN A 158 -12.11 -13.37 -0.54
C ASN A 158 -12.91 -13.68 0.75
N LEU A 159 -14.19 -13.32 0.75
CA LEU A 159 -15.09 -13.54 1.88
C LEU A 159 -15.15 -15.01 2.31
N ASP A 160 -15.16 -15.95 1.37
CA ASP A 160 -15.25 -17.37 1.70
C ASP A 160 -13.93 -17.92 2.28
N GLY A 161 -12.78 -17.46 1.79
CA GLY A 161 -11.49 -17.75 2.38
C GLY A 161 -11.39 -17.24 3.82
N ILE A 162 -11.85 -16.02 4.08
CA ILE A 162 -11.91 -15.46 5.45
C ILE A 162 -12.84 -16.27 6.36
N LYS A 163 -14.04 -16.63 5.88
CA LYS A 163 -14.96 -17.51 6.63
C LYS A 163 -14.34 -18.85 6.96
N ASN A 164 -13.59 -19.44 6.03
CA ASN A 164 -12.91 -20.70 6.27
C ASN A 164 -11.85 -20.57 7.37
N ILE A 165 -11.06 -19.49 7.40
CA ILE A 165 -10.08 -19.23 8.47
C ILE A 165 -10.81 -19.10 9.82
N ILE A 166 -11.89 -18.32 9.90
CA ILE A 166 -12.70 -18.14 11.11
C ILE A 166 -13.28 -19.48 11.60
N ASN A 167 -13.63 -20.37 10.69
CA ASN A 167 -14.18 -21.70 10.99
C ASN A 167 -13.11 -22.77 11.24
N GLY A 168 -11.85 -22.42 11.42
CA GLY A 168 -10.77 -23.31 11.84
C GLY A 168 -9.87 -23.83 10.72
N ALA A 169 -9.98 -23.31 9.48
CA ALA A 169 -8.96 -23.56 8.46
C ALA A 169 -7.64 -22.89 8.81
N THR A 170 -6.54 -23.44 8.30
CA THR A 170 -5.21 -22.88 8.52
C THR A 170 -5.10 -21.46 7.98
N GLY A 171 -4.63 -20.53 8.81
CA GLY A 171 -4.41 -19.13 8.44
C GLY A 171 -4.60 -18.18 9.61
N GLN A 172 -4.14 -16.97 9.45
CA GLN A 172 -4.22 -15.90 10.45
C GLN A 172 -4.75 -14.65 9.81
N ILE A 173 -5.57 -13.90 10.54
CA ILE A 173 -6.11 -12.61 10.11
C ILE A 173 -5.47 -11.53 10.97
N ILE A 174 -4.81 -10.54 10.35
CA ILE A 174 -4.16 -9.42 11.04
C ILE A 174 -4.86 -8.13 10.64
N ASP A 175 -5.42 -7.42 11.61
CA ASP A 175 -6.18 -6.18 11.39
C ASP A 175 -5.29 -4.95 11.60
N ALA A 176 -5.13 -4.16 10.53
CA ALA A 176 -4.27 -2.99 10.47
C ALA A 176 -4.88 -1.70 11.02
N ARG A 177 -6.16 -1.72 11.46
CA ARG A 177 -6.86 -0.55 12.00
C ARG A 177 -6.32 -0.14 13.36
N SER A 178 -6.73 1.06 13.85
CA SER A 178 -6.45 1.46 15.24
C SER A 178 -7.03 0.45 16.23
N SER A 179 -6.40 0.33 17.40
CA SER A 179 -6.89 -0.55 18.47
C SER A 179 -8.31 -0.18 18.91
N GLY A 180 -8.67 1.11 18.89
CA GLY A 180 -10.01 1.55 19.23
C GLY A 180 -11.08 1.07 18.23
N ARG A 181 -10.78 1.12 16.93
CA ARG A 181 -11.66 0.55 15.89
C ARG A 181 -11.75 -0.97 15.98
N PHE A 182 -10.62 -1.63 16.22
CA PHE A 182 -10.58 -3.07 16.42
C PHE A 182 -11.44 -3.51 17.63
N ASN A 183 -11.35 -2.80 18.75
CA ASN A 183 -12.09 -3.09 19.97
C ASN A 183 -13.54 -2.58 19.96
N GLY A 184 -13.93 -1.83 18.91
CA GLY A 184 -15.27 -1.24 18.82
C GLY A 184 -15.50 -0.03 19.73
N THR A 185 -14.44 0.57 20.30
CA THR A 185 -14.48 1.77 21.15
C THR A 185 -14.37 3.08 20.35
N GLU A 186 -13.98 3.00 19.09
CA GLU A 186 -13.97 4.11 18.14
C GLU A 186 -14.94 3.81 16.99
N PRO A 187 -15.63 4.84 16.44
CA PRO A 187 -16.51 4.66 15.29
C PRO A 187 -15.73 4.34 14.01
N GLU A 188 -16.36 3.65 13.09
CA GLU A 188 -15.83 3.48 11.74
C GLU A 188 -15.98 4.78 10.94
N PRO A 189 -14.97 5.15 10.12
CA PRO A 189 -14.99 6.41 9.34
C PRO A 189 -15.99 6.38 8.18
N ARG A 190 -16.52 5.20 7.82
CA ARG A 190 -17.54 5.03 6.78
C ARG A 190 -18.87 4.65 7.43
N ALA A 191 -19.94 5.31 7.00
CA ALA A 191 -21.28 4.98 7.47
C ALA A 191 -21.68 3.53 7.13
N GLY A 192 -22.44 2.89 8.02
CA GLY A 192 -22.93 1.51 7.84
C GLY A 192 -21.91 0.40 8.12
N MET A 193 -20.68 0.74 8.48
CA MET A 193 -19.67 -0.26 8.88
C MET A 193 -19.87 -0.67 10.35
N ARG A 194 -19.75 -1.96 10.62
CA ARG A 194 -19.79 -2.49 12.00
C ARG A 194 -18.47 -2.20 12.72
N SER A 195 -18.57 -1.76 13.98
CA SER A 195 -17.43 -1.68 14.89
C SER A 195 -16.98 -3.07 15.37
N GLY A 196 -15.76 -3.14 15.90
CA GLY A 196 -15.18 -4.40 16.38
C GLY A 196 -14.39 -5.12 15.27
N HIS A 197 -14.11 -6.39 15.46
CA HIS A 197 -13.22 -7.17 14.60
C HIS A 197 -13.79 -8.55 14.25
N MET A 198 -13.18 -9.21 13.28
CA MET A 198 -13.50 -10.58 12.90
C MET A 198 -13.03 -11.56 13.99
N PRO A 199 -13.81 -12.60 14.33
CA PRO A 199 -13.40 -13.62 15.31
C PRO A 199 -12.01 -14.18 14.99
N GLY A 200 -11.14 -14.24 16.00
CA GLY A 200 -9.78 -14.75 15.87
C GLY A 200 -8.77 -13.80 15.19
N ALA A 201 -9.20 -12.59 14.77
CA ALA A 201 -8.27 -11.62 14.21
C ALA A 201 -7.30 -11.06 15.27
N ILE A 202 -6.08 -10.80 14.84
CA ILE A 202 -5.00 -10.20 15.64
C ILE A 202 -4.95 -8.71 15.38
N SER A 203 -4.98 -7.87 16.42
CA SER A 203 -4.83 -6.42 16.30
C SER A 203 -3.38 -6.02 16.10
N LEU A 204 -3.07 -5.44 14.95
CA LEU A 204 -1.75 -4.85 14.67
C LEU A 204 -1.94 -3.56 13.87
N PRO A 205 -2.16 -2.41 14.54
CA PRO A 205 -2.22 -1.13 13.85
C PRO A 205 -0.97 -0.94 12.97
N PHE A 206 -1.19 -0.63 11.68
CA PHE A 206 -0.08 -0.53 10.71
C PHE A 206 1.03 0.42 11.15
N THR A 207 0.68 1.46 11.93
CA THR A 207 1.62 2.43 12.48
C THR A 207 2.66 1.82 13.42
N LYS A 208 2.42 0.60 13.95
CA LYS A 208 3.38 -0.12 14.79
C LYS A 208 4.64 -0.53 14.01
N PHE A 209 4.53 -0.70 12.68
CA PHE A 209 5.68 -0.99 11.82
C PHE A 209 6.47 0.25 11.42
N LEU A 210 5.98 1.46 11.76
CA LEU A 210 6.57 2.72 11.35
C LEU A 210 7.27 3.43 12.51
N ASN A 211 8.34 4.15 12.17
CA ASN A 211 8.96 5.11 13.05
C ASN A 211 8.03 6.32 13.23
N PRO A 212 7.73 6.74 14.46
CA PRO A 212 6.76 7.81 14.70
C PRO A 212 7.20 9.17 14.15
N ASN A 213 8.52 9.42 14.07
CA ASN A 213 9.10 10.71 13.73
C ASN A 213 9.10 11.02 12.22
N ASP A 214 9.35 10.02 11.38
CA ASP A 214 9.56 10.23 9.93
C ASP A 214 8.76 9.26 9.07
N LYS A 215 7.95 8.39 9.69
CA LYS A 215 7.06 7.42 9.05
C LYS A 215 7.79 6.39 8.17
N THR A 216 9.10 6.24 8.32
CA THR A 216 9.82 5.14 7.68
C THR A 216 9.50 3.81 8.35
N TYR A 217 9.71 2.70 7.66
CA TYR A 217 9.62 1.40 8.29
C TYR A 217 10.68 1.24 9.38
N LYS A 218 10.29 0.55 10.44
CA LYS A 218 11.21 0.10 11.48
C LYS A 218 12.17 -0.93 10.94
N SER A 219 13.27 -1.18 11.66
CA SER A 219 14.23 -2.22 11.27
C SER A 219 13.58 -3.60 11.16
N SER A 220 14.24 -4.49 10.39
CA SER A 220 13.81 -5.89 10.27
C SER A 220 13.68 -6.58 11.63
N GLU A 221 14.59 -6.27 12.56
CA GLU A 221 14.59 -6.79 13.92
C GLU A 221 13.38 -6.32 14.72
N ASP A 222 13.07 -5.00 14.65
CA ASP A 222 11.93 -4.44 15.36
C ASP A 222 10.60 -5.01 14.84
N ILE A 223 10.46 -5.13 13.50
CA ILE A 223 9.26 -5.73 12.90
C ILE A 223 9.13 -7.19 13.35
N LYS A 224 10.20 -7.98 13.31
CA LYS A 224 10.20 -9.38 13.78
C LYS A 224 9.88 -9.49 15.27
N ALA A 225 10.35 -8.55 16.09
CA ALA A 225 10.04 -8.51 17.52
C ALA A 225 8.54 -8.26 17.75
N ILE A 226 7.92 -7.33 17.03
CA ILE A 226 6.48 -7.05 17.09
C ILE A 226 5.66 -8.29 16.68
N ILE A 227 6.04 -8.94 15.59
CA ILE A 227 5.38 -10.17 15.11
C ILE A 227 5.47 -11.28 16.14
N LYS A 228 6.64 -11.47 16.76
CA LYS A 228 6.85 -12.46 17.81
C LYS A 228 6.03 -12.17 19.08
N GLU A 229 5.96 -10.90 19.50
CA GLU A 229 5.17 -10.49 20.67
C GLU A 229 3.67 -10.81 20.49
N LEU A 230 3.17 -10.70 19.26
CA LEU A 230 1.79 -11.01 18.90
C LEU A 230 1.55 -12.50 18.63
N ASN A 231 2.57 -13.35 18.77
CA ASN A 231 2.52 -14.79 18.48
C ASN A 231 2.04 -15.09 17.05
N VAL A 232 2.36 -14.22 16.06
CA VAL A 232 2.06 -14.47 14.66
C VAL A 232 3.04 -15.48 14.10
N ASP A 233 2.51 -16.56 13.56
CA ASP A 233 3.28 -17.60 12.87
C ASP A 233 3.57 -17.18 11.43
N LEU A 234 4.84 -16.90 11.12
CA LEU A 234 5.28 -16.51 9.77
C LEU A 234 5.28 -17.68 8.77
N ASP A 235 5.23 -18.93 9.23
CA ASP A 235 5.16 -20.09 8.34
C ASP A 235 3.73 -20.37 7.87
N ALA A 236 2.73 -20.01 8.67
CA ALA A 236 1.32 -20.14 8.32
C ALA A 236 0.86 -19.05 7.31
N PRO A 237 -0.22 -19.28 6.53
CA PRO A 237 -0.85 -18.26 5.69
C PRO A 237 -1.29 -17.05 6.50
N ILE A 238 -1.05 -15.84 5.97
CA ILE A 238 -1.43 -14.58 6.61
C ILE A 238 -2.31 -13.79 5.65
N THR A 239 -3.45 -13.31 6.17
CA THR A 239 -4.29 -12.31 5.52
C THR A 239 -4.31 -11.03 6.37
N THR A 240 -3.94 -9.91 5.78
CA THR A 240 -4.07 -8.61 6.44
C THR A 240 -5.39 -7.95 6.04
N THR A 241 -6.02 -7.25 6.96
CA THR A 241 -7.30 -6.57 6.73
C THR A 241 -7.31 -5.17 7.33
N CYS A 242 -8.23 -4.34 6.87
CA CYS A 242 -8.55 -3.05 7.47
C CYS A 242 -10.00 -2.63 7.13
N GLY A 243 -10.25 -1.38 6.71
CA GLY A 243 -11.59 -0.94 6.27
C GLY A 243 -11.87 -1.14 4.78
N SER A 244 -10.86 -1.01 3.92
CA SER A 244 -10.99 -1.12 2.45
C SER A 244 -9.70 -1.62 1.77
N GLY A 245 -8.87 -2.35 2.50
CA GLY A 245 -7.62 -2.91 1.98
C GLY A 245 -6.50 -1.89 1.71
N VAL A 246 -6.58 -0.65 2.21
CA VAL A 246 -5.53 0.35 2.01
C VAL A 246 -4.40 0.16 3.02
N THR A 247 -4.66 0.37 4.31
CA THR A 247 -3.64 0.25 5.35
C THR A 247 -3.23 -1.19 5.66
N ALA A 248 -4.06 -2.17 5.30
CA ALA A 248 -3.69 -3.60 5.31
C ALA A 248 -2.45 -3.86 4.45
N CYS A 249 -2.33 -3.18 3.31
CA CYS A 249 -1.16 -3.30 2.43
C CYS A 249 0.12 -2.77 3.07
N ALA A 250 0.05 -1.82 4.01
CA ALA A 250 1.23 -1.38 4.76
C ALA A 250 1.77 -2.51 5.66
N LEU A 251 0.89 -3.31 6.29
CA LEU A 251 1.33 -4.52 6.99
C LEU A 251 1.89 -5.56 6.03
N SER A 252 1.21 -5.79 4.88
CA SER A 252 1.69 -6.72 3.86
C SER A 252 3.09 -6.35 3.37
N LEU A 253 3.38 -5.06 3.12
CA LEU A 253 4.70 -4.59 2.74
C LEU A 253 5.73 -4.80 3.87
N GLY A 254 5.39 -4.49 5.12
CA GLY A 254 6.29 -4.71 6.26
C GLY A 254 6.64 -6.21 6.44
N LEU A 255 5.66 -7.09 6.29
CA LEU A 255 5.87 -8.54 6.31
C LEU A 255 6.73 -9.01 5.11
N PHE A 256 6.50 -8.43 3.93
CA PHE A 256 7.33 -8.70 2.76
C PHE A 256 8.79 -8.30 2.99
N LEU A 257 9.05 -7.15 3.61
CA LEU A 257 10.40 -6.68 3.91
C LEU A 257 11.18 -7.68 4.79
N ILE A 258 10.52 -8.40 5.69
CA ILE A 258 11.14 -9.39 6.57
C ILE A 258 11.15 -10.82 6.01
N GLY A 259 10.66 -11.02 4.77
CA GLY A 259 10.75 -12.28 4.04
C GLY A 259 9.43 -13.03 3.86
N LYS A 260 8.31 -12.57 4.42
CA LYS A 260 6.98 -13.18 4.17
C LYS A 260 6.41 -12.64 2.87
N THR A 261 6.68 -13.30 1.75
CA THR A 261 6.38 -12.80 0.39
C THR A 261 4.93 -12.94 -0.04
N GLU A 262 4.22 -13.93 0.50
CA GLU A 262 2.80 -14.19 0.23
C GLU A 262 1.96 -13.79 1.44
N VAL A 263 1.45 -12.57 1.40
CA VAL A 263 0.53 -12.01 2.38
C VAL A 263 -0.69 -11.53 1.63
N ALA A 264 -1.83 -12.19 1.85
CA ALA A 264 -3.10 -11.79 1.24
C ALA A 264 -3.68 -10.52 1.88
N VAL A 265 -4.47 -9.80 1.12
CA VAL A 265 -5.26 -8.66 1.60
C VAL A 265 -6.73 -8.90 1.28
#